data_4e67e4f6700828001f25f1c8f39b80d1
#
_entry.id   4e67e4f6700828001f25f1c8f39b80d1
#
_cell.length_a   1.000
_cell.length_b   1.000
_cell.length_c   1.000
_cell.angle_alpha   90.00
_cell.angle_beta   90.00
_cell.angle_gamma   90.00
#
_symmetry.space_group_name_H-M   'P 1'
#
loop_
_entity.id
_entity.type
_entity.pdbx_description
1 polymer ?
#
loop_
_entity_poly.entity_id
_entity_poly.type
_entity_poly.pdbx_seq_one_letter_code
_entity_poly.pdbx_strand_id
1 'polypeptide(L)'
;MNQLLKYMSFFKFHFKNNYITFIKKRIFIMTKIKGIIAASISIINDNLSLDSNKTILHAENLIDQGCHGVAIFGSTGQAQLISISEKIDLLNKLSLNKYKDKYLIGTGLNSLGETINLMKISTSLGFNKFLIMPPAYYQYGDNEVVNYYSKIIDKIPESKIVLYNFEKLCGYKFSIESVEELVKKFPDQIVGLKDSSYNLYENLKIENFSVLPGSELKLLKGLELGCTGIITATCNVTASLARKVYDDFFNKKEQTKNEKLCNVRKVFDQFDLISGLHSFLMQDNKIYENILPPLSLLNSSDKKKLIEDLSKLNFNSEKSRAA
;
A
#
# COMPACT_ATOMS: atom_id res chain seq x y z
N MET A 1 -20.54 -46.20 33.73
CA MET A 1 -19.86 -46.02 32.41
C MET A 1 -20.53 -44.99 31.51
N ASN A 2 -21.84 -44.85 31.46
CA ASN A 2 -22.54 -43.89 30.57
C ASN A 2 -22.49 -42.40 30.97
N GLN A 3 -22.28 -42.06 32.24
CA GLN A 3 -22.15 -40.64 32.65
C GLN A 3 -20.76 -40.05 32.36
N LEU A 4 -19.71 -40.83 32.46
CA LEU A 4 -18.34 -40.37 32.14
C LEU A 4 -18.15 -40.04 30.63
N LEU A 5 -18.78 -40.87 29.78
CA LEU A 5 -18.74 -40.65 28.31
C LEU A 5 -19.50 -39.39 27.89
N LYS A 6 -20.63 -39.04 28.56
CA LYS A 6 -21.34 -37.77 28.33
C LYS A 6 -20.51 -36.55 28.79
N TYR A 7 -19.81 -36.63 29.92
CA TYR A 7 -18.94 -35.55 30.39
C TYR A 7 -17.73 -35.35 29.47
N MET A 8 -17.09 -36.42 28.98
CA MET A 8 -15.99 -36.34 28.05
C MET A 8 -16.41 -35.79 26.68
N SER A 9 -17.61 -36.08 26.20
CA SER A 9 -18.14 -35.52 24.93
C SER A 9 -18.47 -34.04 25.04
N PHE A 10 -19.03 -33.62 26.20
CA PHE A 10 -19.35 -32.22 26.46
C PHE A 10 -18.06 -31.36 26.60
N PHE A 11 -17.05 -31.85 27.29
CA PHE A 11 -15.74 -31.19 27.39
C PHE A 11 -15.03 -31.09 26.03
N LYS A 12 -15.02 -32.17 25.21
CA LYS A 12 -14.45 -32.15 23.86
C LYS A 12 -15.14 -31.15 22.94
N PHE A 13 -16.47 -31.04 23.03
CA PHE A 13 -17.27 -30.13 22.21
C PHE A 13 -17.01 -28.66 22.62
N HIS A 14 -16.95 -28.38 23.94
CA HIS A 14 -16.72 -27.05 24.47
C HIS A 14 -15.29 -26.56 24.22
N PHE A 15 -14.28 -27.43 24.35
CA PHE A 15 -12.89 -27.12 24.01
C PHE A 15 -12.70 -26.89 22.51
N LYS A 16 -13.32 -27.69 21.65
CA LYS A 16 -13.22 -27.56 20.21
C LYS A 16 -13.86 -26.24 19.72
N ASN A 17 -15.03 -25.85 20.25
CA ASN A 17 -15.68 -24.60 19.90
C ASN A 17 -14.91 -23.37 20.42
N ASN A 18 -14.39 -23.40 21.64
CA ASN A 18 -13.58 -22.31 22.18
C ASN A 18 -12.24 -22.18 21.43
N TYR A 19 -11.62 -23.30 21.01
CA TYR A 19 -10.38 -23.30 20.26
C TYR A 19 -10.60 -22.77 18.83
N ILE A 20 -11.69 -23.17 18.17
CA ILE A 20 -12.07 -22.65 16.84
C ILE A 20 -12.42 -21.16 16.94
N THR A 21 -13.13 -20.71 17.98
CA THR A 21 -13.45 -19.29 18.19
C THR A 21 -12.19 -18.48 18.52
N PHE A 22 -11.26 -19.04 19.30
CA PHE A 22 -9.97 -18.40 19.60
C PHE A 22 -9.05 -18.32 18.38
N ILE A 23 -9.01 -19.36 17.55
CA ILE A 23 -8.27 -19.36 16.28
C ILE A 23 -8.90 -18.37 15.29
N LYS A 24 -10.23 -18.35 15.14
CA LYS A 24 -10.93 -17.35 14.32
C LYS A 24 -10.63 -15.92 14.78
N LYS A 25 -10.71 -15.66 16.11
CA LYS A 25 -10.39 -14.34 16.67
C LYS A 25 -8.92 -13.95 16.49
N ARG A 26 -8.00 -14.91 16.57
CA ARG A 26 -6.55 -14.68 16.37
C ARG A 26 -6.20 -14.48 14.89
N ILE A 27 -6.87 -15.19 13.97
CA ILE A 27 -6.74 -15.00 12.51
C ILE A 27 -7.35 -13.64 12.12
N PHE A 28 -8.46 -13.23 12.73
CA PHE A 28 -9.11 -11.94 12.49
C PHE A 28 -8.23 -10.74 12.90
N ILE A 29 -7.44 -10.88 13.98
CA ILE A 29 -6.50 -9.83 14.44
C ILE A 29 -5.29 -9.70 13.51
N MET A 30 -4.90 -10.77 12.80
CA MET A 30 -3.72 -10.78 11.91
C MET A 30 -3.95 -10.18 10.51
N THR A 31 -5.19 -9.89 10.13
CA THR A 31 -5.53 -9.40 8.77
C THR A 31 -5.56 -7.88 8.63
N LYS A 32 -5.59 -7.14 9.75
CA LYS A 32 -5.70 -5.67 9.70
C LYS A 32 -4.40 -5.04 9.17
N ILE A 33 -4.49 -4.39 8.01
CA ILE A 33 -3.37 -3.65 7.44
C ILE A 33 -3.26 -2.30 8.15
N LYS A 34 -2.10 -2.00 8.73
CA LYS A 34 -1.91 -0.80 9.55
C LYS A 34 -0.48 -0.25 9.46
N GLY A 35 -0.32 0.99 9.84
CA GLY A 35 0.97 1.64 9.97
C GLY A 35 1.36 2.48 8.74
N ILE A 36 2.62 2.79 8.69
CA ILE A 36 3.22 3.55 7.59
C ILE A 36 3.63 2.58 6.49
N ILE A 37 3.02 2.69 5.33
CA ILE A 37 3.28 1.83 4.18
C ILE A 37 3.77 2.72 3.03
N ALA A 38 4.98 2.46 2.55
CA ALA A 38 5.51 3.14 1.39
C ALA A 38 4.90 2.58 0.10
N ALA A 39 4.37 3.43 -0.77
CA ALA A 39 4.13 3.07 -2.16
C ALA A 39 5.48 3.19 -2.90
N SER A 40 6.21 2.07 -2.98
CA SER A 40 7.59 2.04 -3.46
C SER A 40 7.71 2.48 -4.91
N ILE A 41 8.74 3.24 -5.23
CA ILE A 41 9.21 3.41 -6.61
C ILE A 41 9.80 2.10 -7.12
N SER A 42 9.85 1.96 -8.46
CA SER A 42 10.57 0.88 -9.15
C SER A 42 11.87 1.44 -9.73
N ILE A 43 12.95 0.67 -9.66
CA ILE A 43 14.23 1.05 -10.23
C ILE A 43 14.32 0.51 -11.65
N ILE A 44 14.64 1.38 -12.58
CA ILE A 44 14.68 1.10 -14.02
C ILE A 44 16.11 1.14 -14.51
N ASN A 45 16.50 0.15 -15.29
CA ASN A 45 17.81 0.08 -15.95
C ASN A 45 17.88 1.03 -17.15
N ASP A 46 19.09 1.25 -17.68
CA ASP A 46 19.33 2.10 -18.86
C ASP A 46 18.62 1.59 -20.13
N ASN A 47 18.37 0.30 -20.21
CA ASN A 47 17.60 -0.32 -21.30
C ASN A 47 16.09 -0.28 -21.08
N LEU A 48 15.60 0.49 -20.10
CA LEU A 48 14.21 0.65 -19.71
C LEU A 48 13.54 -0.63 -19.14
N SER A 49 14.31 -1.64 -18.77
CA SER A 49 13.79 -2.80 -18.04
C SER A 49 13.75 -2.55 -16.53
N LEU A 50 12.90 -3.28 -15.81
CA LEU A 50 12.84 -3.27 -14.35
C LEU A 50 14.11 -3.90 -13.75
N ASP A 51 14.81 -3.19 -12.87
CA ASP A 51 15.85 -3.78 -12.03
C ASP A 51 15.22 -4.36 -10.77
N SER A 52 14.87 -5.64 -10.83
CA SER A 52 14.22 -6.35 -9.71
C SER A 52 15.08 -6.33 -8.45
N ASN A 53 16.40 -6.48 -8.55
CA ASN A 53 17.27 -6.56 -7.39
C ASN A 53 17.38 -5.21 -6.67
N LYS A 54 17.62 -4.13 -7.42
CA LYS A 54 17.68 -2.78 -6.84
C LYS A 54 16.32 -2.32 -6.33
N THR A 55 15.22 -2.69 -6.99
CA THR A 55 13.86 -2.40 -6.49
C THR A 55 13.59 -3.09 -5.16
N ILE A 56 13.98 -4.35 -5.00
CA ILE A 56 13.87 -5.07 -3.74
C ILE A 56 14.73 -4.43 -2.66
N LEU A 57 15.99 -4.10 -2.96
CA LEU A 57 16.89 -3.43 -2.01
C LEU A 57 16.32 -2.08 -1.56
N HIS A 58 15.76 -1.29 -2.48
CA HIS A 58 15.09 -0.03 -2.13
C HIS A 58 13.91 -0.28 -1.17
N ALA A 59 13.09 -1.27 -1.45
CA ALA A 59 11.94 -1.63 -0.59
C ALA A 59 12.38 -2.12 0.80
N GLU A 60 13.47 -2.88 0.90
CA GLU A 60 14.07 -3.28 2.20
C GLU A 60 14.53 -2.05 2.99
N ASN A 61 15.23 -1.13 2.34
CA ASN A 61 15.69 0.12 2.97
C ASN A 61 14.52 0.93 3.54
N LEU A 62 13.37 0.98 2.88
CA LEU A 62 12.18 1.66 3.40
C LEU A 62 11.65 0.99 4.68
N ILE A 63 11.70 -0.33 4.75
CA ILE A 63 11.32 -1.08 5.96
C ILE A 63 12.31 -0.81 7.09
N ASP A 64 13.61 -0.82 6.79
CA ASP A 64 14.66 -0.58 7.77
C ASP A 64 14.62 0.88 8.29
N GLN A 65 14.18 1.84 7.47
CA GLN A 65 13.92 3.23 7.86
C GLN A 65 12.61 3.44 8.65
N GLY A 66 11.85 2.39 8.90
CA GLY A 66 10.69 2.44 9.78
C GLY A 66 9.32 2.23 9.14
N CYS A 67 9.23 1.99 7.83
CA CYS A 67 7.96 1.57 7.23
C CYS A 67 7.49 0.23 7.81
N HIS A 68 6.22 0.15 8.16
CA HIS A 68 5.59 -1.10 8.61
C HIS A 68 5.39 -2.10 7.46
N GLY A 69 5.31 -1.59 6.23
CA GLY A 69 5.18 -2.38 5.02
C GLY A 69 5.49 -1.55 3.77
N VAL A 70 5.52 -2.24 2.64
CA VAL A 70 5.79 -1.64 1.33
C VAL A 70 4.78 -2.16 0.31
N ALA A 71 4.14 -1.24 -0.41
CA ALA A 71 3.30 -1.57 -1.56
C ALA A 71 4.16 -1.53 -2.83
N ILE A 72 4.40 -2.70 -3.41
CA ILE A 72 5.11 -2.89 -4.68
C ILE A 72 4.09 -2.80 -5.82
N PHE A 73 4.48 -2.28 -6.98
CA PHE A 73 3.63 -2.15 -8.16
C PHE A 73 2.36 -1.31 -7.96
N GLY A 74 2.43 -0.28 -7.08
CA GLY A 74 1.48 0.81 -7.09
C GLY A 74 1.74 1.80 -8.23
N SER A 75 0.94 2.86 -8.32
CA SER A 75 1.14 3.94 -9.32
C SER A 75 2.52 4.60 -9.20
N THR A 76 3.00 4.83 -7.99
CA THR A 76 4.34 5.38 -7.73
C THR A 76 5.45 4.49 -8.29
N GLY A 77 5.26 3.19 -8.28
CA GLY A 77 6.18 2.20 -8.86
C GLY A 77 5.99 2.00 -10.36
N GLN A 78 5.31 2.92 -11.06
CA GLN A 78 5.10 2.90 -12.52
C GLN A 78 4.46 1.60 -13.03
N ALA A 79 3.62 0.97 -12.21
CA ALA A 79 3.13 -0.39 -12.46
C ALA A 79 2.39 -0.58 -13.78
N GLN A 80 1.72 0.45 -14.30
CA GLN A 80 1.04 0.40 -15.61
C GLN A 80 2.00 0.30 -16.79
N LEU A 81 3.28 0.67 -16.59
CA LEU A 81 4.32 0.73 -17.63
C LEU A 81 5.28 -0.48 -17.56
N ILE A 82 5.21 -1.28 -16.50
CA ILE A 82 6.04 -2.48 -16.31
C ILE A 82 5.30 -3.70 -16.84
N SER A 83 5.97 -4.52 -17.64
CA SER A 83 5.41 -5.73 -18.21
C SER A 83 5.06 -6.77 -17.13
N ILE A 84 4.12 -7.67 -17.44
CA ILE A 84 3.73 -8.73 -16.50
C ILE A 84 4.88 -9.71 -16.25
N SER A 85 5.72 -9.98 -17.25
CA SER A 85 6.90 -10.85 -17.11
C SER A 85 7.92 -10.28 -16.13
N GLU A 86 8.18 -8.99 -16.16
CA GLU A 86 9.07 -8.30 -15.21
C GLU A 86 8.48 -8.27 -13.79
N LYS A 87 7.17 -8.10 -13.67
CA LYS A 87 6.48 -8.21 -12.37
C LYS A 87 6.64 -9.60 -11.77
N ILE A 88 6.48 -10.65 -12.59
CA ILE A 88 6.64 -12.04 -12.15
C ILE A 88 8.09 -12.33 -11.75
N ASP A 89 9.09 -11.85 -12.51
CA ASP A 89 10.51 -11.99 -12.14
C ASP A 89 10.80 -11.37 -10.76
N LEU A 90 10.35 -10.14 -10.55
CA LEU A 90 10.51 -9.49 -9.23
C LEU A 90 9.81 -10.28 -8.12
N LEU A 91 8.58 -10.76 -8.32
CA LEU A 91 7.84 -11.52 -7.32
C LEU A 91 8.52 -12.84 -6.98
N ASN A 92 9.11 -13.55 -7.95
CA ASN A 92 9.89 -14.75 -7.69
C ASN A 92 11.07 -14.45 -6.75
N LYS A 93 11.84 -13.41 -7.02
CA LYS A 93 12.95 -12.97 -6.16
C LYS A 93 12.47 -12.52 -4.78
N LEU A 94 11.39 -11.73 -4.75
CA LEU A 94 10.80 -11.20 -3.52
C LEU A 94 10.23 -12.31 -2.62
N SER A 95 9.81 -13.45 -3.19
CA SER A 95 9.27 -14.57 -2.42
C SER A 95 10.27 -15.19 -1.45
N LEU A 96 11.57 -15.00 -1.69
CA LEU A 96 12.68 -15.45 -0.84
C LEU A 96 13.14 -14.37 0.15
N ASN A 97 12.50 -13.20 0.15
CA ASN A 97 12.92 -12.06 0.94
C ASN A 97 12.56 -12.23 2.43
N LYS A 98 13.46 -11.80 3.33
CA LYS A 98 13.25 -11.83 4.78
C LYS A 98 12.03 -11.02 5.26
N TYR A 99 11.63 -10.01 4.50
CA TYR A 99 10.47 -9.13 4.80
C TYR A 99 9.22 -9.52 4.02
N LYS A 100 9.14 -10.71 3.46
CA LYS A 100 8.04 -11.20 2.60
C LYS A 100 6.66 -10.80 3.12
N ASP A 101 6.39 -10.97 4.41
CA ASP A 101 5.08 -10.69 5.02
C ASP A 101 4.73 -9.20 5.12
N LYS A 102 5.69 -8.30 4.86
CA LYS A 102 5.49 -6.86 4.89
C LYS A 102 5.11 -6.27 3.52
N TYR A 103 5.07 -7.09 2.46
CA TYR A 103 4.73 -6.61 1.14
C TYR A 103 3.23 -6.67 0.86
N LEU A 104 2.73 -5.62 0.21
CA LEU A 104 1.42 -5.48 -0.38
C LEU A 104 1.61 -5.39 -1.91
N ILE A 105 1.05 -6.33 -2.64
CA ILE A 105 1.30 -6.43 -4.09
C ILE A 105 0.24 -5.65 -4.85
N GLY A 106 0.64 -4.56 -5.52
CA GLY A 106 -0.19 -3.88 -6.50
C GLY A 106 -0.26 -4.68 -7.80
N THR A 107 -1.42 -4.71 -8.45
CA THR A 107 -1.53 -5.35 -9.76
C THR A 107 -1.14 -4.38 -10.88
N GLY A 108 -1.64 -3.15 -10.81
CA GLY A 108 -1.34 -2.11 -11.80
C GLY A 108 -1.70 -2.52 -13.23
N LEU A 109 -2.82 -3.24 -13.41
CA LEU A 109 -3.24 -3.80 -14.70
C LEU A 109 -4.70 -3.44 -14.99
N ASN A 110 -5.01 -3.12 -16.27
CA ASN A 110 -6.37 -2.89 -16.73
C ASN A 110 -7.08 -4.19 -17.15
N SER A 111 -6.33 -5.20 -17.59
CA SER A 111 -6.87 -6.49 -17.99
C SER A 111 -7.27 -7.31 -16.78
N LEU A 112 -8.55 -7.70 -16.67
CA LEU A 112 -9.04 -8.61 -15.63
C LEU A 112 -8.30 -9.96 -15.66
N GLY A 113 -8.07 -10.51 -16.87
CA GLY A 113 -7.37 -11.79 -17.02
C GLY A 113 -5.94 -11.73 -16.50
N GLU A 114 -5.20 -10.67 -16.84
CA GLU A 114 -3.82 -10.48 -16.39
C GLU A 114 -3.75 -10.16 -14.88
N THR A 115 -4.73 -9.42 -14.34
CA THR A 115 -4.84 -9.19 -12.89
C THR A 115 -5.00 -10.51 -12.16
N ILE A 116 -5.92 -11.38 -12.60
CA ILE A 116 -6.15 -12.71 -12.01
C ILE A 116 -4.89 -13.58 -12.16
N ASN A 117 -4.23 -13.57 -13.32
CA ASN A 117 -3.02 -14.33 -13.58
C ASN A 117 -1.88 -13.91 -12.62
N LEU A 118 -1.60 -12.62 -12.53
CA LEU A 118 -0.58 -12.08 -11.62
C LEU A 118 -0.88 -12.42 -10.15
N MET A 119 -2.15 -12.31 -9.73
CA MET A 119 -2.56 -12.66 -8.37
C MET A 119 -2.41 -14.15 -8.08
N LYS A 120 -2.76 -15.04 -9.02
CA LYS A 120 -2.55 -16.50 -8.87
C LYS A 120 -1.08 -16.84 -8.69
N ILE A 121 -0.21 -16.28 -9.52
CA ILE A 121 1.24 -16.46 -9.39
C ILE A 121 1.73 -15.91 -8.05
N SER A 122 1.30 -14.71 -7.67
CA SER A 122 1.65 -14.13 -6.36
C SER A 122 1.24 -15.03 -5.20
N THR A 123 0.02 -15.59 -5.26
CA THR A 123 -0.50 -16.49 -4.23
C THR A 123 0.30 -17.80 -4.17
N SER A 124 0.67 -18.40 -5.31
CA SER A 124 1.53 -19.59 -5.34
C SER A 124 2.93 -19.33 -4.76
N LEU A 125 3.41 -18.10 -4.82
CA LEU A 125 4.63 -17.62 -4.19
C LEU A 125 4.44 -17.24 -2.71
N GLY A 126 3.20 -17.33 -2.18
CA GLY A 126 2.85 -17.08 -0.79
C GLY A 126 2.51 -15.62 -0.46
N PHE A 127 2.24 -14.77 -1.45
CA PHE A 127 1.69 -13.43 -1.25
C PHE A 127 0.17 -13.49 -1.35
N ASN A 128 -0.53 -12.97 -0.36
CA ASN A 128 -2.00 -12.93 -0.37
C ASN A 128 -2.59 -11.54 -0.14
N LYS A 129 -1.76 -10.51 0.03
CA LYS A 129 -2.20 -9.11 0.23
C LYS A 129 -2.03 -8.34 -1.07
N PHE A 130 -3.12 -7.77 -1.57
CA PHE A 130 -3.14 -7.08 -2.86
C PHE A 130 -3.70 -5.66 -2.74
N LEU A 131 -3.10 -4.72 -3.50
CA LEU A 131 -3.60 -3.36 -3.69
C LEU A 131 -4.14 -3.25 -5.11
N ILE A 132 -5.46 -3.13 -5.27
CA ILE A 132 -6.11 -3.20 -6.57
C ILE A 132 -6.90 -1.91 -6.81
N MET A 133 -6.56 -1.22 -7.90
CA MET A 133 -7.33 -0.11 -8.44
C MET A 133 -8.27 -0.63 -9.52
N PRO A 134 -9.50 -0.12 -9.64
CA PRO A 134 -10.36 -0.42 -10.78
C PRO A 134 -9.66 -0.07 -12.10
N PRO A 135 -10.00 -0.75 -13.21
CA PRO A 135 -9.38 -0.50 -14.51
C PRO A 135 -9.58 0.94 -14.96
N ALA A 136 -8.55 1.56 -15.53
CA ALA A 136 -8.63 2.89 -16.14
C ALA A 136 -9.20 2.82 -17.57
N TYR A 137 -9.43 3.99 -18.17
CA TYR A 137 -9.78 4.25 -19.56
C TYR A 137 -11.29 4.24 -19.87
N TYR A 138 -12.07 3.28 -19.36
CA TYR A 138 -13.51 3.22 -19.59
C TYR A 138 -14.30 3.87 -18.45
N GLN A 139 -15.51 4.36 -18.76
CA GLN A 139 -16.45 4.86 -17.76
C GLN A 139 -17.35 3.71 -17.28
N TYR A 140 -17.55 3.63 -15.97
CA TYR A 140 -18.38 2.61 -15.34
C TYR A 140 -18.83 3.09 -13.95
N GLY A 141 -19.85 2.45 -13.37
CA GLY A 141 -20.41 2.78 -12.07
C GLY A 141 -20.09 1.73 -10.99
N ASP A 142 -20.76 1.87 -9.86
CA ASP A 142 -20.55 1.03 -8.67
C ASP A 142 -20.82 -0.44 -8.95
N ASN A 143 -21.90 -0.76 -9.68
CA ASN A 143 -22.28 -2.14 -10.00
C ASN A 143 -21.20 -2.87 -10.81
N GLU A 144 -20.61 -2.20 -11.79
CA GLU A 144 -19.54 -2.75 -12.63
C GLU A 144 -18.27 -2.98 -11.80
N VAL A 145 -17.97 -2.05 -10.88
CA VAL A 145 -16.82 -2.18 -9.98
C VAL A 145 -17.03 -3.33 -8.99
N VAL A 146 -18.21 -3.46 -8.39
CA VAL A 146 -18.56 -4.60 -7.52
C VAL A 146 -18.45 -5.92 -8.29
N ASN A 147 -18.92 -5.97 -9.54
CA ASN A 147 -18.78 -7.14 -10.40
C ASN A 147 -17.31 -7.46 -10.71
N TYR A 148 -16.48 -6.44 -11.01
CA TYR A 148 -15.04 -6.60 -11.28
C TYR A 148 -14.32 -7.28 -10.10
N TYR A 149 -14.48 -6.77 -8.88
CA TYR A 149 -13.88 -7.38 -7.68
C TYR A 149 -14.46 -8.77 -7.38
N SER A 150 -15.77 -8.98 -7.62
CA SER A 150 -16.39 -10.30 -7.47
C SER A 150 -15.71 -11.34 -8.36
N LYS A 151 -15.46 -11.01 -9.64
CA LYS A 151 -14.78 -11.92 -10.59
C LYS A 151 -13.34 -12.26 -10.18
N ILE A 152 -12.64 -11.33 -9.54
CA ILE A 152 -11.30 -11.56 -8.99
C ILE A 152 -11.38 -12.52 -7.81
N ILE A 153 -12.26 -12.23 -6.84
CA ILE A 153 -12.39 -12.99 -5.59
C ILE A 153 -12.87 -14.42 -5.87
N ASP A 154 -13.80 -14.61 -6.79
CA ASP A 154 -14.26 -15.94 -7.23
C ASP A 154 -13.10 -16.83 -7.74
N LYS A 155 -12.02 -16.24 -8.27
CA LYS A 155 -10.85 -16.95 -8.78
C LYS A 155 -9.73 -17.10 -7.77
N ILE A 156 -9.71 -16.26 -6.73
CA ILE A 156 -8.66 -16.21 -5.69
C ILE A 156 -9.31 -15.93 -4.33
N PRO A 157 -10.05 -16.89 -3.77
CA PRO A 157 -10.84 -16.70 -2.55
C PRO A 157 -9.99 -16.49 -1.29
N GLU A 158 -8.71 -16.83 -1.31
CA GLU A 158 -7.75 -16.60 -0.21
C GLU A 158 -7.14 -15.19 -0.20
N SER A 159 -7.42 -14.37 -1.22
CA SER A 159 -6.86 -13.02 -1.34
C SER A 159 -7.34 -12.08 -0.23
N LYS A 160 -6.46 -11.13 0.16
CA LYS A 160 -6.77 -10.01 1.05
C LYS A 160 -6.56 -8.72 0.25
N ILE A 161 -7.64 -8.08 -0.14
CA ILE A 161 -7.64 -6.96 -1.07
C ILE A 161 -7.80 -5.64 -0.31
N VAL A 162 -6.89 -4.71 -0.56
CA VAL A 162 -7.04 -3.29 -0.28
C VAL A 162 -7.55 -2.63 -1.55
N LEU A 163 -8.75 -2.10 -1.51
CA LEU A 163 -9.32 -1.30 -2.59
C LEU A 163 -8.46 -0.05 -2.78
N TYR A 164 -8.22 0.36 -4.02
CA TYR A 164 -7.47 1.57 -4.29
C TYR A 164 -8.35 2.63 -4.94
N ASN A 165 -8.76 3.62 -4.15
CA ASN A 165 -9.55 4.76 -4.55
C ASN A 165 -8.67 5.90 -5.04
N PHE A 166 -8.57 6.10 -6.34
CA PHE A 166 -7.83 7.20 -6.94
C PHE A 166 -8.44 7.62 -8.29
N GLU A 167 -9.53 8.40 -8.21
CA GLU A 167 -10.31 8.88 -9.37
C GLU A 167 -9.44 9.48 -10.48
N LYS A 168 -8.43 10.28 -10.12
CA LYS A 168 -7.54 10.94 -11.11
C LYS A 168 -6.80 9.97 -12.02
N LEU A 169 -6.61 8.70 -11.61
CA LEU A 169 -5.88 7.70 -12.39
C LEU A 169 -6.81 6.72 -13.11
N CYS A 170 -7.93 6.35 -12.53
CA CYS A 170 -8.80 5.32 -13.10
C CYS A 170 -10.16 5.87 -13.61
N GLY A 171 -10.47 7.15 -13.35
CA GLY A 171 -11.74 7.74 -13.77
C GLY A 171 -12.95 7.34 -12.91
N TYR A 172 -12.76 6.49 -11.89
CA TYR A 172 -13.79 6.05 -10.97
C TYR A 172 -13.43 6.44 -9.52
N LYS A 173 -14.44 6.91 -8.78
CA LYS A 173 -14.34 7.23 -7.36
C LYS A 173 -15.30 6.37 -6.56
N PHE A 174 -14.78 5.55 -5.65
CA PHE A 174 -15.62 4.75 -4.78
C PHE A 174 -16.59 5.60 -3.97
N SER A 175 -17.85 5.18 -3.93
CA SER A 175 -18.85 5.65 -2.97
C SER A 175 -18.72 4.88 -1.64
N ILE A 176 -19.34 5.38 -0.57
CA ILE A 176 -19.45 4.64 0.70
C ILE A 176 -20.23 3.34 0.45
N GLU A 177 -21.31 3.43 -0.29
CA GLU A 177 -22.22 2.34 -0.61
C GLU A 177 -21.53 1.20 -1.35
N SER A 178 -20.69 1.52 -2.36
CA SER A 178 -19.95 0.50 -3.10
C SER A 178 -18.89 -0.23 -2.26
N VAL A 179 -18.24 0.48 -1.31
CA VAL A 179 -17.30 -0.14 -0.38
C VAL A 179 -18.03 -1.04 0.63
N GLU A 180 -19.15 -0.56 1.20
CA GLU A 180 -19.96 -1.33 2.14
C GLU A 180 -20.56 -2.58 1.50
N GLU A 181 -21.02 -2.48 0.25
CA GLU A 181 -21.52 -3.64 -0.51
C GLU A 181 -20.40 -4.68 -0.72
N LEU A 182 -19.21 -4.26 -1.14
CA LEU A 182 -18.06 -5.15 -1.33
C LEU A 182 -17.67 -5.84 -0.01
N VAL A 183 -17.60 -5.11 1.10
CA VAL A 183 -17.27 -5.69 2.41
C VAL A 183 -18.36 -6.64 2.88
N LYS A 184 -19.64 -6.29 2.71
CA LYS A 184 -20.75 -7.17 3.06
C LYS A 184 -20.73 -8.47 2.27
N LYS A 185 -20.38 -8.39 0.97
CA LYS A 185 -20.33 -9.55 0.06
C LYS A 185 -19.09 -10.42 0.30
N PHE A 186 -17.96 -9.81 0.63
CA PHE A 186 -16.64 -10.46 0.76
C PHE A 186 -15.89 -10.01 2.02
N PRO A 187 -16.45 -10.27 3.23
CA PRO A 187 -15.89 -9.73 4.47
C PRO A 187 -14.48 -10.25 4.80
N ASP A 188 -14.13 -11.43 4.31
CA ASP A 188 -12.80 -12.01 4.53
C ASP A 188 -11.77 -11.55 3.48
N GLN A 189 -12.20 -11.10 2.31
CA GLN A 189 -11.32 -10.73 1.20
C GLN A 189 -11.09 -9.22 1.10
N ILE A 190 -12.13 -8.41 1.27
CA ILE A 190 -12.03 -6.95 1.21
C ILE A 190 -11.66 -6.41 2.59
N VAL A 191 -10.37 -6.20 2.82
CA VAL A 191 -9.81 -5.94 4.16
C VAL A 191 -9.44 -4.48 4.41
N GLY A 192 -9.47 -3.64 3.38
CA GLY A 192 -9.14 -2.23 3.53
C GLY A 192 -9.30 -1.41 2.26
N LEU A 193 -9.04 -0.12 2.43
CA LEU A 193 -9.10 0.89 1.38
C LEU A 193 -7.88 1.81 1.48
N LYS A 194 -7.16 2.01 0.38
CA LYS A 194 -6.28 3.16 0.19
C LYS A 194 -7.08 4.28 -0.43
N ASP A 195 -7.22 5.40 0.29
CA ASP A 195 -7.97 6.57 -0.17
C ASP A 195 -7.06 7.70 -0.61
N SER A 196 -6.82 7.81 -1.92
CA SER A 196 -6.09 8.90 -2.56
C SER A 196 -7.01 9.95 -3.20
N SER A 197 -8.32 9.71 -3.25
CA SER A 197 -9.35 10.70 -3.62
C SER A 197 -9.84 11.51 -2.41
N TYR A 198 -9.53 11.05 -1.19
CA TYR A 198 -9.82 11.70 0.09
C TYR A 198 -11.30 11.95 0.38
N ASN A 199 -12.21 11.26 -0.28
CA ASN A 199 -13.65 11.37 -0.06
C ASN A 199 -14.20 10.37 0.96
N LEU A 200 -13.41 9.37 1.37
CA LEU A 200 -13.88 8.28 2.22
C LEU A 200 -13.23 8.25 3.62
N TYR A 201 -11.97 8.64 3.75
CA TYR A 201 -11.18 8.41 4.98
C TYR A 201 -11.76 9.09 6.23
N GLU A 202 -12.54 10.15 6.07
CA GLU A 202 -13.18 10.85 7.20
C GLU A 202 -14.48 10.17 7.65
N ASN A 203 -15.26 9.66 6.69
CA ASN A 203 -16.65 9.24 6.91
C ASN A 203 -16.87 7.73 6.88
N LEU A 204 -16.01 6.97 6.17
CA LEU A 204 -16.16 5.52 6.07
C LEU A 204 -15.84 4.86 7.42
N LYS A 205 -16.85 4.19 8.01
CA LYS A 205 -16.74 3.50 9.31
C LYS A 205 -17.21 2.06 9.18
N ILE A 206 -16.28 1.15 8.94
CA ILE A 206 -16.54 -0.29 8.83
C ILE A 206 -15.70 -1.02 9.88
N GLU A 207 -16.34 -1.87 10.66
CA GLU A 207 -15.68 -2.63 11.70
C GLU A 207 -14.64 -3.59 11.09
N ASN A 208 -13.46 -3.70 11.71
CA ASN A 208 -12.34 -4.55 11.27
C ASN A 208 -11.81 -4.27 9.85
N PHE A 209 -12.10 -3.11 9.29
CA PHE A 209 -11.66 -2.65 8.00
C PHE A 209 -10.54 -1.61 8.13
N SER A 210 -9.55 -1.63 7.22
CA SER A 210 -8.40 -0.73 7.25
C SER A 210 -8.62 0.44 6.30
N VAL A 211 -8.69 1.66 6.82
CA VAL A 211 -8.71 2.88 5.99
C VAL A 211 -7.33 3.52 6.06
N LEU A 212 -6.73 3.76 4.88
CA LEU A 212 -5.36 4.27 4.74
C LEU A 212 -5.34 5.43 3.72
N PRO A 213 -5.38 6.69 4.17
CA PRO A 213 -5.19 7.84 3.29
C PRO A 213 -3.89 7.77 2.47
N GLY A 214 -3.90 8.38 1.27
CA GLY A 214 -2.79 8.36 0.33
C GLY A 214 -1.75 9.47 0.52
N SER A 215 -1.75 10.18 1.64
CA SER A 215 -0.87 11.33 1.88
C SER A 215 -0.51 11.52 3.34
N GLU A 216 0.71 11.96 3.60
CA GLU A 216 1.19 12.39 4.90
C GLU A 216 0.39 13.54 5.50
N LEU A 217 -0.16 14.43 4.66
CA LEU A 217 -1.05 15.51 5.10
C LEU A 217 -2.30 15.02 5.84
N LYS A 218 -2.64 13.76 5.65
CA LYS A 218 -3.82 13.12 6.24
C LYS A 218 -3.46 12.13 7.35
N LEU A 219 -2.16 11.94 7.67
CA LEU A 219 -1.73 10.93 8.65
C LEU A 219 -2.33 11.21 10.03
N LEU A 220 -1.97 12.33 10.64
CA LEU A 220 -2.40 12.62 12.02
C LEU A 220 -3.93 12.71 12.15
N LYS A 221 -4.57 13.52 11.31
CA LYS A 221 -6.05 13.61 11.29
C LYS A 221 -6.71 12.26 11.01
N GLY A 222 -6.16 11.48 10.10
CA GLY A 222 -6.68 10.14 9.79
C GLY A 222 -6.63 9.22 11.02
N LEU A 223 -5.50 9.20 11.75
CA LEU A 223 -5.36 8.42 12.97
C LEU A 223 -6.37 8.84 14.04
N GLU A 224 -6.59 10.15 14.24
CA GLU A 224 -7.61 10.70 15.15
C GLU A 224 -9.02 10.24 14.77
N LEU A 225 -9.30 10.07 13.48
CA LEU A 225 -10.58 9.60 12.95
C LEU A 225 -10.70 8.06 12.91
N GLY A 226 -9.66 7.33 13.33
CA GLY A 226 -9.66 5.87 13.40
C GLY A 226 -9.09 5.16 12.15
N CYS A 227 -8.47 5.90 11.22
CA CYS A 227 -7.68 5.27 10.15
C CYS A 227 -6.53 4.46 10.73
N THR A 228 -6.09 3.43 10.01
CA THR A 228 -5.08 2.49 10.52
C THR A 228 -3.65 2.88 10.18
N GLY A 229 -3.45 3.92 9.38
CA GLY A 229 -2.17 4.41 8.90
C GLY A 229 -2.30 5.11 7.55
N ILE A 230 -1.26 5.07 6.73
CA ILE A 230 -1.22 5.62 5.37
C ILE A 230 -0.54 4.68 4.39
N ILE A 231 -0.90 4.80 3.08
CA ILE A 231 -0.11 4.23 1.98
C ILE A 231 0.27 5.38 1.03
N THR A 232 1.52 5.83 1.05
CA THR A 232 1.92 7.08 0.39
C THR A 232 3.23 6.99 -0.39
N ALA A 233 3.34 7.80 -1.43
CA ALA A 233 4.49 7.86 -2.30
C ALA A 233 5.70 8.55 -1.62
N THR A 234 5.49 9.64 -0.89
CA THR A 234 6.60 10.39 -0.28
C THR A 234 7.29 9.64 0.85
N CYS A 235 6.71 8.53 1.36
CA CYS A 235 7.45 7.62 2.25
C CYS A 235 8.72 7.02 1.62
N ASN A 236 8.91 7.10 0.30
CA ASN A 236 10.21 6.79 -0.32
C ASN A 236 11.35 7.70 0.19
N VAL A 237 11.03 8.83 0.80
CA VAL A 237 11.99 9.79 1.36
C VAL A 237 11.64 10.27 2.78
N THR A 238 10.41 10.01 3.26
CA THR A 238 9.92 10.49 4.56
C THR A 238 9.63 9.36 5.56
N ALA A 239 10.07 8.13 5.29
CA ALA A 239 9.74 6.94 6.10
C ALA A 239 9.92 7.15 7.61
N SER A 240 11.10 7.60 8.04
CA SER A 240 11.41 7.84 9.46
C SER A 240 10.58 8.95 10.08
N LEU A 241 10.32 10.04 9.34
CA LEU A 241 9.47 11.13 9.83
C LEU A 241 8.02 10.67 10.00
N ALA A 242 7.47 9.97 9.01
CA ALA A 242 6.10 9.44 9.07
C ALA A 242 5.97 8.40 10.19
N ARG A 243 6.99 7.54 10.36
CA ARG A 243 7.04 6.57 11.46
C ARG A 243 7.04 7.25 12.81
N LYS A 244 7.82 8.30 13.00
CA LYS A 244 7.86 9.06 14.25
C LYS A 244 6.51 9.69 14.59
N VAL A 245 5.82 10.30 13.62
CA VAL A 245 4.46 10.85 13.81
C VAL A 245 3.48 9.75 14.23
N TYR A 246 3.53 8.60 13.55
CA TYR A 246 2.69 7.44 13.87
C TYR A 246 2.93 6.92 15.29
N ASP A 247 4.19 6.69 15.66
CA ASP A 247 4.55 6.16 16.97
C ASP A 247 4.21 7.16 18.10
N ASP A 248 4.43 8.47 17.87
CA ASP A 248 4.07 9.50 18.85
C ASP A 248 2.57 9.55 19.13
N PHE A 249 1.74 9.38 18.08
CA PHE A 249 0.30 9.31 18.24
C PHE A 249 -0.12 8.14 19.15
N PHE A 250 0.36 6.91 18.85
CA PHE A 250 -0.02 5.73 19.63
C PHE A 250 0.58 5.72 21.03
N ASN A 251 1.75 6.36 21.21
CA ASN A 251 2.39 6.51 22.53
C ASN A 251 1.90 7.76 23.27
N LYS A 252 0.91 8.49 22.74
CA LYS A 252 0.36 9.74 23.32
C LYS A 252 1.44 10.78 23.61
N LYS A 253 2.45 10.89 22.75
CA LYS A 253 3.52 11.89 22.84
C LYS A 253 3.18 13.12 22.00
N GLU A 254 3.86 14.23 22.31
CA GLU A 254 3.77 15.46 21.52
C GLU A 254 4.20 15.24 20.07
N GLN A 255 3.45 15.85 19.13
CA GLN A 255 3.64 15.70 17.69
C GLN A 255 4.70 16.67 17.14
N THR A 256 5.96 16.50 17.54
CA THR A 256 7.07 17.42 17.16
C THR A 256 7.51 17.32 15.70
N LYS A 257 7.10 16.29 14.97
CA LYS A 257 7.54 16.03 13.59
C LYS A 257 6.45 16.16 12.54
N ASN A 258 5.18 16.26 12.94
CA ASN A 258 4.04 16.29 12.01
C ASN A 258 4.09 17.52 11.07
N GLU A 259 4.42 18.70 11.60
CA GLU A 259 4.52 19.91 10.78
C GLU A 259 5.60 19.78 9.69
N LYS A 260 6.80 19.31 10.06
CA LYS A 260 7.88 19.07 9.10
C LYS A 260 7.49 18.05 8.05
N LEU A 261 6.88 16.93 8.47
CA LEU A 261 6.38 15.88 7.56
C LEU A 261 5.40 16.46 6.54
N CYS A 262 4.41 17.23 7.00
CA CYS A 262 3.43 17.87 6.14
C CYS A 262 4.07 18.90 5.19
N ASN A 263 5.02 19.70 5.66
CA ASN A 263 5.66 20.71 4.84
C ASN A 263 6.55 20.07 3.75
N VAL A 264 7.28 18.99 4.06
CA VAL A 264 8.02 18.23 3.04
C VAL A 264 7.05 17.67 2.00
N ARG A 265 5.92 17.08 2.41
CA ARG A 265 4.90 16.60 1.47
C ARG A 265 4.36 17.72 0.57
N LYS A 266 4.05 18.89 1.09
CA LYS A 266 3.57 20.03 0.30
C LYS A 266 4.56 20.52 -0.76
N VAL A 267 5.86 20.39 -0.50
CA VAL A 267 6.89 20.69 -1.52
C VAL A 267 6.80 19.71 -2.68
N PHE A 268 6.72 18.41 -2.41
CA PHE A 268 6.55 17.40 -3.46
C PHE A 268 5.24 17.54 -4.23
N ASP A 269 4.14 17.95 -3.58
CA ASP A 269 2.83 18.13 -4.22
C ASP A 269 2.79 19.29 -5.24
N GLN A 270 3.84 20.12 -5.34
CA GLN A 270 3.96 21.17 -6.36
C GLN A 270 4.37 20.60 -7.74
N PHE A 271 4.81 19.35 -7.80
CA PHE A 271 5.36 18.70 -8.99
C PHE A 271 4.62 17.39 -9.28
N ASP A 272 4.87 16.80 -10.47
CA ASP A 272 4.56 15.39 -10.63
C ASP A 272 5.34 14.58 -9.59
N LEU A 273 4.60 13.77 -8.83
CA LEU A 273 5.13 13.16 -7.62
C LEU A 273 6.20 12.10 -7.92
N ILE A 274 6.05 11.34 -9.01
CA ILE A 274 7.02 10.32 -9.42
C ILE A 274 8.29 11.01 -9.91
N SER A 275 8.14 11.98 -10.80
CA SER A 275 9.23 12.81 -11.33
C SER A 275 10.02 13.51 -10.21
N GLY A 276 9.30 14.07 -9.23
CA GLY A 276 9.90 14.74 -8.06
C GLY A 276 10.70 13.79 -7.17
N LEU A 277 10.15 12.61 -6.85
CA LEU A 277 10.84 11.62 -6.03
C LEU A 277 12.12 11.11 -6.70
N HIS A 278 12.05 10.73 -7.98
CA HIS A 278 13.21 10.30 -8.73
C HIS A 278 14.25 11.41 -8.84
N SER A 279 13.84 12.65 -9.19
CA SER A 279 14.74 13.81 -9.30
C SER A 279 15.42 14.18 -7.99
N PHE A 280 14.78 13.94 -6.84
CA PHE A 280 15.36 14.15 -5.53
C PHE A 280 16.36 13.03 -5.18
N LEU A 281 15.97 11.78 -5.33
CA LEU A 281 16.80 10.62 -4.94
C LEU A 281 18.03 10.44 -5.82
N MET A 282 17.95 10.80 -7.11
CA MET A 282 19.10 10.70 -8.03
C MET A 282 20.28 11.60 -7.67
N GLN A 283 20.10 12.61 -6.81
CA GLN A 283 21.20 13.45 -6.35
C GLN A 283 22.26 12.66 -5.61
N ASP A 284 21.86 11.65 -4.85
CA ASP A 284 22.76 10.82 -4.06
C ASP A 284 23.12 9.52 -4.78
N ASN A 285 22.22 9.04 -5.63
CA ASN A 285 22.43 7.76 -6.27
C ASN A 285 21.77 7.71 -7.65
N LYS A 286 22.59 7.55 -8.68
CA LYS A 286 22.17 7.50 -10.08
C LYS A 286 21.21 6.36 -10.42
N ILE A 287 21.06 5.35 -9.55
CA ILE A 287 20.07 4.26 -9.79
C ILE A 287 18.63 4.77 -9.94
N TYR A 288 18.33 6.00 -9.49
CA TYR A 288 17.03 6.64 -9.61
C TYR A 288 16.87 7.52 -10.85
N GLU A 289 17.85 7.54 -11.74
CA GLU A 289 17.88 8.43 -12.91
C GLU A 289 16.86 8.05 -13.97
N ASN A 290 16.52 6.76 -14.10
CA ASN A 290 15.64 6.27 -15.14
C ASN A 290 14.18 6.19 -14.69
N ILE A 291 13.29 6.67 -15.56
CA ILE A 291 11.83 6.59 -15.44
C ILE A 291 11.28 6.09 -16.77
N LEU A 292 10.20 5.30 -16.73
CA LEU A 292 9.57 4.79 -17.95
C LEU A 292 8.75 5.87 -18.65
N PRO A 293 8.94 6.09 -19.97
CA PRO A 293 8.08 6.95 -20.77
C PRO A 293 6.60 6.50 -20.69
N PRO A 294 5.62 7.41 -20.74
CA PRO A 294 5.76 8.85 -21.03
C PRO A 294 6.15 9.73 -19.83
N LEU A 295 6.43 9.14 -18.67
CA LEU A 295 6.93 9.90 -17.53
C LEU A 295 8.37 10.39 -17.80
N SER A 296 8.78 11.45 -17.12
CA SER A 296 10.12 12.03 -17.22
C SER A 296 10.57 12.59 -15.87
N LEU A 297 11.86 12.75 -15.69
CA LEU A 297 12.40 13.53 -14.59
C LEU A 297 11.93 15.00 -14.67
N LEU A 298 11.97 15.70 -13.55
CA LEU A 298 11.76 17.14 -13.55
C LEU A 298 12.80 17.84 -14.46
N ASN A 299 12.36 18.89 -15.14
CA ASN A 299 13.27 19.77 -15.84
C ASN A 299 14.24 20.47 -14.86
N SER A 300 15.30 21.10 -15.36
CA SER A 300 16.35 21.70 -14.53
C SER A 300 15.82 22.79 -13.58
N SER A 301 14.84 23.59 -14.00
CA SER A 301 14.24 24.66 -13.19
C SER A 301 13.43 24.06 -12.02
N ASP A 302 12.55 23.11 -12.31
CA ASP A 302 11.70 22.47 -11.31
C ASP A 302 12.52 21.63 -10.33
N LYS A 303 13.55 20.93 -10.83
CA LYS A 303 14.48 20.18 -9.98
C LYS A 303 15.22 21.12 -9.01
N LYS A 304 15.73 22.25 -9.51
CA LYS A 304 16.39 23.26 -8.67
C LYS A 304 15.42 23.78 -7.59
N LYS A 305 14.21 24.15 -7.99
CA LYS A 305 13.16 24.63 -7.06
C LYS A 305 12.82 23.58 -6.00
N LEU A 306 12.61 22.33 -6.37
CA LEU A 306 12.36 21.23 -5.43
C LEU A 306 13.46 21.13 -4.36
N ILE A 307 14.72 21.14 -4.78
CA ILE A 307 15.88 21.02 -3.89
C ILE A 307 15.98 22.23 -2.95
N GLU A 308 15.85 23.45 -3.47
CA GLU A 308 15.88 24.68 -2.69
C GLU A 308 14.77 24.72 -1.64
N ASP A 309 13.54 24.36 -2.00
CA ASP A 309 12.41 24.37 -1.09
C ASP A 309 12.52 23.31 0.01
N LEU A 310 13.04 22.12 -0.31
CA LEU A 310 13.34 21.09 0.68
C LEU A 310 14.51 21.49 1.61
N SER A 311 15.53 22.17 1.08
CA SER A 311 16.66 22.65 1.87
C SER A 311 16.23 23.69 2.90
N LYS A 312 15.28 24.57 2.59
CA LYS A 312 14.70 25.54 3.54
C LYS A 312 14.02 24.84 4.74
N LEU A 313 13.55 23.62 4.54
CA LEU A 313 12.97 22.77 5.60
C LEU A 313 14.04 21.95 6.36
N ASN A 314 15.33 22.16 6.09
CA ASN A 314 16.41 21.29 6.55
C ASN A 314 16.14 19.81 6.24
N PHE A 315 15.62 19.55 5.04
CA PHE A 315 15.37 18.23 4.51
C PHE A 315 16.24 18.01 3.27
N ASN A 316 17.19 17.09 3.39
CA ASN A 316 18.08 16.68 2.30
C ASN A 316 18.11 15.15 2.23
N SER A 317 18.61 14.62 1.13
CA SER A 317 18.61 13.22 0.83
C SER A 317 19.48 12.39 1.78
N GLU A 318 20.63 12.89 2.24
CA GLU A 318 21.49 12.24 3.24
C GLU A 318 20.78 12.10 4.60
N LYS A 319 20.10 13.15 5.05
CA LYS A 319 19.36 13.15 6.32
C LYS A 319 18.06 12.34 6.26
N SER A 320 17.48 12.14 5.08
CA SER A 320 16.29 11.30 4.93
C SER A 320 16.60 9.81 5.16
N ARG A 321 17.87 9.40 5.01
CA ARG A 321 18.35 8.03 5.24
C ARG A 321 18.84 7.78 6.66
N ALA A 322 19.25 8.82 7.39
CA ALA A 322 19.87 8.72 8.70
C ALA A 322 18.92 9.00 9.88
N ALA A 323 17.68 9.41 9.60
CA ALA A 323 16.65 9.70 10.60
C ALA A 323 15.68 8.56 10.75
#